data_53a66022d338507eba73bad4dc36db80
#
_entry.id   53a66022d338507eba73bad4dc36db80
#
_cell.length_a   1.000
_cell.length_b   1.000
_cell.length_c   1.000
_cell.angle_alpha   90.00
_cell.angle_beta   90.00
_cell.angle_gamma   90.00
#
_symmetry.space_group_name_H-M   'P 1'
#
loop_
_entity.id
_entity.type
_entity.pdbx_description
1 polymer ?
#
loop_
_entity_poly.entity_id
_entity_poly.type
_entity_poly.pdbx_seq_one_letter_code
_entity_poly.pdbx_strand_id
1 'polypeptide(L)'
;QVVFIGACVAKREEARRDECVDFVMTFEEINSIFDGLGIEVATTDPFPIPFVSTRAAHGFAQAGGVMGAVQLFLADNNRPQVEGIQVSNLNKKNVSLLRAYAKSGKAPAKFIEVMACEGGCITGPSTHNLHDAGKRQFAKELAKR
;
A
#
# COMPACT_ATOMS: atom_id res chain seq x y z
N GLN A 1 -5.98 -7.30 -20.96
CA GLN A 1 -5.84 -7.99 -19.66
C GLN A 1 -5.07 -7.09 -18.69
N VAL A 2 -5.56 -6.99 -17.48
CA VAL A 2 -4.95 -6.21 -16.38
C VAL A 2 -4.43 -7.19 -15.32
N VAL A 3 -3.15 -7.09 -14.99
CA VAL A 3 -2.51 -7.90 -13.96
C VAL A 3 -2.08 -6.99 -12.81
N PHE A 4 -2.58 -7.25 -11.60
CA PHE A 4 -2.11 -6.60 -10.39
C PHE A 4 -0.94 -7.42 -9.80
N ILE A 5 0.20 -6.78 -9.57
CA ILE A 5 1.35 -7.40 -8.91
C ILE A 5 1.63 -6.67 -7.60
N GLY A 6 1.69 -7.42 -6.50
CA GLY A 6 1.92 -6.79 -5.20
C GLY A 6 2.08 -7.75 -4.02
N ALA A 7 2.32 -7.18 -2.86
CA ALA A 7 2.61 -7.90 -1.62
C ALA A 7 1.37 -8.46 -0.89
N CYS A 8 0.19 -8.44 -1.53
CA CYS A 8 -1.07 -8.67 -0.82
C CYS A 8 -1.91 -9.78 -1.45
N VAL A 9 -2.01 -10.92 -0.77
CA VAL A 9 -2.88 -12.04 -1.21
C VAL A 9 -4.38 -11.72 -1.11
N ALA A 10 -4.78 -10.78 -0.24
CA ALA A 10 -6.17 -10.34 -0.13
C ALA A 10 -6.68 -9.64 -1.41
N LYS A 11 -5.78 -9.11 -2.24
CA LYS A 11 -6.11 -8.55 -3.54
C LYS A 11 -6.73 -9.55 -4.52
N ARG A 12 -6.52 -10.85 -4.30
CA ARG A 12 -7.20 -11.91 -5.07
C ARG A 12 -8.70 -11.92 -4.84
N GLU A 13 -9.11 -11.75 -3.58
CA GLU A 13 -10.53 -11.70 -3.25
C GLU A 13 -11.17 -10.38 -3.70
N GLU A 14 -10.43 -9.29 -3.64
CA GLU A 14 -10.86 -8.00 -4.18
C GLU A 14 -11.08 -8.10 -5.70
N ALA A 15 -10.12 -8.64 -6.45
CA ALA A 15 -10.23 -8.83 -7.89
C ALA A 15 -11.38 -9.76 -8.31
N ARG A 16 -11.77 -10.74 -7.48
CA ARG A 16 -12.96 -11.56 -7.77
C ARG A 16 -14.27 -10.79 -7.71
N ARG A 17 -14.29 -9.66 -7.01
CA ARG A 17 -15.46 -8.79 -6.83
C ARG A 17 -15.44 -7.60 -7.77
N ASP A 18 -14.28 -7.31 -8.36
CA ASP A 18 -14.03 -6.15 -9.21
C ASP A 18 -13.60 -6.64 -10.59
N GLU A 19 -14.37 -6.29 -11.62
CA GLU A 19 -14.13 -6.71 -13.01
C GLU A 19 -12.94 -5.96 -13.66
N CYS A 20 -12.32 -5.00 -12.96
CA CYS A 20 -11.22 -4.20 -13.50
C CYS A 20 -9.85 -4.93 -13.51
N VAL A 21 -9.71 -6.04 -12.78
CA VAL A 21 -8.46 -6.80 -12.64
C VAL A 21 -8.68 -8.26 -13.01
N ASP A 22 -8.01 -8.72 -14.07
CA ASP A 22 -8.12 -10.11 -14.53
C ASP A 22 -7.30 -11.08 -13.65
N PHE A 23 -6.10 -10.68 -13.25
CA PHE A 23 -5.17 -11.53 -12.48
C PHE A 23 -4.51 -10.77 -11.34
N VAL A 24 -4.27 -11.47 -10.25
CA VAL A 24 -3.49 -10.96 -9.11
C VAL A 24 -2.33 -11.90 -8.85
N MET A 25 -1.12 -11.36 -8.87
CA MET A 25 0.13 -12.06 -8.60
C MET A 25 0.86 -11.44 -7.41
N THR A 26 1.49 -12.27 -6.63
CA THR A 26 2.43 -11.85 -5.59
C THR A 26 3.83 -11.59 -6.18
N PHE A 27 4.70 -10.94 -5.40
CA PHE A 27 6.09 -10.78 -5.80
C PHE A 27 6.83 -12.12 -5.94
N GLU A 28 6.48 -13.12 -5.12
CA GLU A 28 7.07 -14.47 -5.24
C GLU A 28 6.65 -15.15 -6.53
N GLU A 29 5.38 -15.00 -6.93
CA GLU A 29 4.87 -15.61 -8.16
C GLU A 29 5.49 -14.98 -9.41
N ILE A 30 5.60 -13.64 -9.45
CA ILE A 30 6.26 -12.99 -10.59
C ILE A 30 7.77 -13.31 -10.64
N ASN A 31 8.42 -13.43 -9.48
CA ASN A 31 9.81 -13.83 -9.43
C ASN A 31 10.01 -15.24 -9.99
N SER A 32 9.12 -16.18 -9.64
CA SER A 32 9.15 -17.54 -10.19
C SER A 32 8.98 -17.58 -11.70
N ILE A 33 8.19 -16.65 -12.27
CA ILE A 33 8.07 -16.50 -13.74
C ILE A 33 9.38 -15.99 -14.33
N PHE A 34 10.02 -14.99 -13.72
CA PHE A 34 11.31 -14.47 -14.17
C PHE A 34 12.37 -15.56 -14.14
N ASP A 35 12.46 -16.33 -13.07
CA ASP A 35 13.38 -17.47 -12.92
C ASP A 35 13.12 -18.52 -14.03
N GLY A 36 11.86 -18.87 -14.26
CA GLY A 36 11.47 -19.82 -15.31
C GLY A 36 11.78 -19.36 -16.72
N LEU A 37 11.80 -18.05 -16.97
CA LEU A 37 12.15 -17.43 -18.25
C LEU A 37 13.63 -17.09 -18.37
N GLY A 38 14.43 -17.31 -17.31
CA GLY A 38 15.85 -16.93 -17.27
C GLY A 38 16.07 -15.41 -17.27
N ILE A 39 15.11 -14.64 -16.74
CA ILE A 39 15.21 -13.18 -16.63
C ILE A 39 15.88 -12.81 -15.30
N GLU A 40 17.09 -12.26 -15.38
CA GLU A 40 17.81 -11.71 -14.24
C GLU A 40 17.45 -10.22 -14.08
N VAL A 41 16.57 -9.91 -13.14
CA VAL A 41 16.04 -8.54 -12.93
C VAL A 41 17.15 -7.54 -12.59
N ALA A 42 18.19 -7.98 -11.85
CA ALA A 42 19.29 -7.10 -11.43
C ALA A 42 20.16 -6.62 -12.59
N THR A 43 20.19 -7.34 -13.70
CA THR A 43 21.01 -7.05 -14.89
C THR A 43 20.18 -6.60 -16.09
N THR A 44 18.85 -6.57 -15.96
CA THR A 44 17.95 -6.12 -17.01
C THR A 44 17.97 -4.60 -17.12
N ASP A 45 18.15 -4.07 -18.32
CA ASP A 45 18.13 -2.64 -18.57
C ASP A 45 16.77 -2.01 -18.21
N PRO A 46 16.73 -0.89 -17.48
CA PRO A 46 15.48 -0.25 -17.12
C PRO A 46 14.81 0.36 -18.35
N PHE A 47 13.53 0.06 -18.55
CA PHE A 47 12.72 0.72 -19.56
C PHE A 47 12.16 2.05 -19.01
N PRO A 48 12.35 3.18 -19.70
CA PRO A 48 11.84 4.46 -19.26
C PRO A 48 10.31 4.48 -19.28
N ILE A 49 9.72 4.69 -18.11
CA ILE A 49 8.26 4.86 -17.99
C ILE A 49 7.92 6.31 -18.34
N PRO A 50 6.95 6.56 -19.25
CA PRO A 50 6.65 7.89 -19.76
C PRO A 50 5.96 8.82 -18.75
N PHE A 51 5.70 8.37 -17.54
CA PHE A 51 5.11 9.17 -16.47
C PHE A 51 5.81 8.92 -15.14
N VAL A 52 5.90 9.98 -14.35
CA VAL A 52 6.44 9.92 -12.99
C VAL A 52 5.30 10.08 -12.01
N SER A 53 5.10 9.09 -11.15
CA SER A 53 4.09 9.22 -10.11
C SER A 53 4.58 10.14 -8.98
N THR A 54 3.65 10.81 -8.33
CA THR A 54 3.94 11.75 -7.24
C THR A 54 4.43 11.03 -5.99
N ARG A 55 5.15 11.76 -5.11
CA ARG A 55 5.52 11.25 -3.78
C ARG A 55 4.30 10.77 -2.99
N ALA A 56 3.18 11.49 -3.08
CA ALA A 56 1.92 11.10 -2.44
C ALA A 56 1.45 9.72 -2.92
N ALA A 57 1.43 9.49 -4.24
CA ALA A 57 1.01 8.20 -4.81
C ALA A 57 1.95 7.05 -4.39
N HIS A 58 3.26 7.27 -4.41
CA HIS A 58 4.21 6.26 -3.91
C HIS A 58 4.03 5.98 -2.42
N GLY A 59 3.67 6.97 -1.62
CA GLY A 59 3.46 6.85 -0.18
C GLY A 59 2.34 5.89 0.22
N PHE A 60 1.37 5.60 -0.66
CA PHE A 60 0.22 4.73 -0.35
C PHE A 60 0.58 3.33 0.17
N ALA A 61 1.76 2.82 -0.18
CA ALA A 61 2.17 1.49 0.23
C ALA A 61 2.55 1.37 1.71
N GLN A 62 2.80 2.47 2.40
CA GLN A 62 3.09 2.49 3.84
C GLN A 62 1.88 2.94 4.66
N ALA A 63 1.84 2.53 5.91
CA ALA A 63 0.85 3.00 6.87
C ALA A 63 1.04 4.51 7.12
N GLY A 64 -0.04 5.29 7.09
CA GLY A 64 -0.04 6.75 7.09
C GLY A 64 0.06 7.39 5.70
N GLY A 65 0.29 6.60 4.66
CA GLY A 65 0.50 7.12 3.31
C GLY A 65 -0.76 7.65 2.64
N VAL A 66 -1.90 7.00 2.86
CA VAL A 66 -3.19 7.48 2.34
C VAL A 66 -3.59 8.78 3.03
N MET A 67 -3.45 8.83 4.37
CA MET A 67 -3.71 10.05 5.13
C MET A 67 -2.79 11.19 4.69
N GLY A 68 -1.49 10.91 4.52
CA GLY A 68 -0.52 11.89 4.02
C GLY A 68 -0.90 12.43 2.62
N ALA A 69 -1.35 11.56 1.73
CA ALA A 69 -1.80 11.97 0.40
C ALA A 69 -3.07 12.84 0.44
N VAL A 70 -4.02 12.51 1.31
CA VAL A 70 -5.22 13.34 1.52
C VAL A 70 -4.83 14.72 2.05
N GLN A 71 -3.93 14.78 3.03
CA GLN A 71 -3.46 16.05 3.59
C GLN A 71 -2.73 16.91 2.55
N LEU A 72 -1.87 16.31 1.74
CA LEU A 72 -1.21 17.02 0.62
C LEU A 72 -2.24 17.55 -0.40
N PHE A 73 -3.19 16.70 -0.80
CA PHE A 73 -4.23 17.13 -1.73
C PHE A 73 -5.06 18.32 -1.17
N LEU A 74 -5.40 18.27 0.12
CA LEU A 74 -6.13 19.38 0.77
C LEU A 74 -5.28 20.66 0.81
N ALA A 75 -4.00 20.56 1.11
CA ALA A 75 -3.08 21.68 1.12
C ALA A 75 -2.92 22.31 -0.27
N ASP A 76 -2.68 21.49 -1.30
CA ASP A 76 -2.50 21.92 -2.69
C ASP A 76 -3.76 22.62 -3.26
N ASN A 77 -4.93 22.28 -2.73
CA ASN A 77 -6.21 22.88 -3.14
C ASN A 77 -6.72 23.95 -2.16
N ASN A 78 -5.88 24.46 -1.25
CA ASN A 78 -6.25 25.45 -0.23
C ASN A 78 -7.50 25.04 0.59
N ARG A 79 -7.64 23.75 0.90
CA ARG A 79 -8.74 23.21 1.71
C ARG A 79 -8.31 23.07 3.17
N PRO A 80 -9.26 23.18 4.12
CA PRO A 80 -8.97 22.92 5.53
C PRO A 80 -8.40 21.54 5.73
N GLN A 81 -7.36 21.44 6.56
CA GLN A 81 -6.76 20.16 6.92
C GLN A 81 -7.73 19.32 7.76
N VAL A 82 -7.66 18.00 7.59
CA VAL A 82 -8.48 17.04 8.33
C VAL A 82 -7.60 16.29 9.31
N GLU A 83 -7.98 16.33 10.59
CA GLU A 83 -7.37 15.45 11.57
C GLU A 83 -7.71 14.00 11.29
N GLY A 84 -6.69 13.16 11.25
CA GLY A 84 -6.81 11.75 10.99
C GLY A 84 -6.08 10.90 12.02
N ILE A 85 -6.53 9.68 12.19
CA ILE A 85 -5.83 8.65 12.92
C ILE A 85 -5.53 7.46 12.02
N GLN A 86 -4.48 6.74 12.37
CA GLN A 86 -4.05 5.55 11.68
C GLN A 86 -4.30 4.32 12.55
N VAL A 87 -4.91 3.30 11.97
CA VAL A 87 -5.07 1.97 12.55
C VAL A 87 -4.40 0.98 11.62
N SER A 88 -3.23 0.48 11.97
CA SER A 88 -2.55 -0.58 11.25
C SER A 88 -2.51 -1.85 12.09
N ASN A 89 -2.32 -3.02 11.44
CA ASN A 89 -2.40 -4.33 12.06
C ASN A 89 -3.82 -4.65 12.57
N LEU A 90 -4.66 -5.21 11.71
CA LEU A 90 -6.05 -5.59 12.03
C LEU A 90 -6.12 -6.85 12.94
N ASN A 91 -5.49 -6.78 14.10
CA ASN A 91 -5.64 -7.75 15.18
C ASN A 91 -7.01 -7.61 15.88
N LYS A 92 -7.35 -8.56 16.77
CA LYS A 92 -8.64 -8.56 17.50
C LYS A 92 -8.94 -7.24 18.22
N LYS A 93 -7.90 -6.61 18.82
CA LYS A 93 -8.04 -5.33 19.55
C LYS A 93 -8.43 -4.20 18.60
N ASN A 94 -7.72 -4.06 17.48
CA ASN A 94 -7.96 -2.99 16.52
C ASN A 94 -9.30 -3.17 15.77
N VAL A 95 -9.68 -4.41 15.46
CA VAL A 95 -11.02 -4.70 14.92
C VAL A 95 -12.13 -4.34 15.92
N SER A 96 -11.96 -4.67 17.21
CA SER A 96 -12.92 -4.30 18.26
C SER A 96 -13.02 -2.78 18.43
N LEU A 97 -11.89 -2.08 18.36
CA LEU A 97 -11.83 -0.60 18.42
C LEU A 97 -12.63 0.02 17.27
N LEU A 98 -12.37 -0.41 16.03
CA LEU A 98 -13.09 0.10 14.85
C LEU A 98 -14.59 -0.19 14.92
N ARG A 99 -14.99 -1.38 15.41
CA ARG A 99 -16.39 -1.70 15.65
C ARG A 99 -17.03 -0.79 16.70
N ALA A 100 -16.31 -0.45 17.77
CA ALA A 100 -16.78 0.49 18.79
C ALA A 100 -17.00 1.90 18.22
N TYR A 101 -16.09 2.38 17.37
CA TYR A 101 -16.25 3.66 16.69
C TYR A 101 -17.48 3.65 15.76
N ALA A 102 -17.64 2.60 14.95
CA ALA A 102 -18.78 2.46 14.07
C ALA A 102 -20.11 2.41 14.83
N LYS A 103 -20.16 1.67 15.96
CA LYS A 103 -21.38 1.53 16.78
C LYS A 103 -21.74 2.81 17.51
N SER A 104 -20.75 3.55 18.03
CA SER A 104 -21.01 4.76 18.83
C SER A 104 -21.18 6.02 17.97
N GLY A 105 -20.74 6.00 16.74
CA GLY A 105 -20.59 7.20 15.88
C GLY A 105 -19.55 8.20 16.41
N LYS A 106 -18.75 7.82 17.41
CA LYS A 106 -17.76 8.68 18.08
C LYS A 106 -16.37 8.15 17.81
N ALA A 107 -15.79 8.56 16.70
CA ALA A 107 -14.38 8.36 16.43
C ALA A 107 -13.56 9.57 16.93
N PRO A 108 -12.28 9.38 17.31
CA PRO A 108 -11.43 10.47 17.80
C PRO A 108 -11.00 11.45 16.69
N ALA A 109 -11.23 11.11 15.43
CA ALA A 109 -10.93 11.95 14.27
C ALA A 109 -11.96 11.74 13.15
N LYS A 110 -12.02 12.71 12.24
CA LYS A 110 -12.94 12.67 11.09
C LYS A 110 -12.47 11.72 9.98
N PHE A 111 -11.19 11.39 9.97
CA PHE A 111 -10.58 10.48 9.00
C PHE A 111 -9.85 9.34 9.73
N ILE A 112 -10.11 8.12 9.33
CA ILE A 112 -9.42 6.95 9.87
C ILE A 112 -8.82 6.17 8.71
N GLU A 113 -7.49 6.16 8.63
CA GLU A 113 -6.78 5.26 7.73
C GLU A 113 -6.68 3.87 8.38
N VAL A 114 -7.10 2.85 7.65
CA VAL A 114 -7.04 1.46 8.14
C VAL A 114 -6.18 0.62 7.21
N MET A 115 -5.14 0.00 7.78
CA MET A 115 -4.27 -0.94 7.08
C MET A 115 -4.31 -2.31 7.74
N ALA A 116 -4.53 -3.39 6.97
CA ALA A 116 -4.57 -4.75 7.52
C ALA A 116 -3.20 -5.19 8.07
N CYS A 117 -2.13 -4.87 7.35
CA CYS A 117 -0.77 -5.21 7.74
C CYS A 117 -0.14 -4.13 8.63
N GLU A 118 0.68 -4.54 9.59
CA GLU A 118 1.48 -3.63 10.39
C GLU A 118 2.54 -2.94 9.52
N GLY A 119 2.51 -1.60 9.48
CA GLY A 119 3.41 -0.81 8.63
C GLY A 119 2.95 -0.61 7.19
N GLY A 120 1.82 -1.21 6.79
CA GLY A 120 1.24 -1.08 5.45
C GLY A 120 1.62 -2.20 4.49
N CYS A 121 1.36 -2.00 3.21
CA CYS A 121 1.58 -3.01 2.17
C CYS A 121 3.06 -3.37 1.97
N ILE A 122 3.98 -2.45 2.28
CA ILE A 122 5.43 -2.69 2.20
C ILE A 122 5.94 -3.77 3.16
N THR A 123 5.13 -4.16 4.13
CA THR A 123 5.36 -5.25 5.07
C THR A 123 4.31 -6.35 4.92
N GLY A 124 3.68 -6.42 3.77
CA GLY A 124 2.67 -7.42 3.44
C GLY A 124 3.24 -8.84 3.40
N PRO A 125 2.37 -9.87 3.45
CA PRO A 125 2.79 -11.26 3.63
C PRO A 125 3.60 -11.84 2.47
N SER A 126 3.58 -11.19 1.31
CA SER A 126 4.30 -11.64 0.11
C SER A 126 5.39 -10.65 -0.31
N THR A 127 6.00 -9.95 0.64
CA THR A 127 7.21 -9.15 0.43
C THR A 127 8.45 -10.01 0.65
N HIS A 128 9.48 -9.83 -0.20
CA HIS A 128 10.77 -10.54 -0.06
C HIS A 128 11.66 -9.97 1.04
N ASN A 129 11.45 -8.73 1.43
CA ASN A 129 12.29 -8.04 2.41
C ASN A 129 11.82 -8.29 3.85
N LEU A 130 12.77 -8.35 4.78
CA LEU A 130 12.46 -8.21 6.21
C LEU A 130 11.78 -6.85 6.45
N HIS A 131 10.78 -6.80 7.34
CA HIS A 131 9.94 -5.62 7.55
C HIS A 131 10.73 -4.34 7.76
N ASP A 132 11.73 -4.34 8.64
CA ASP A 132 12.54 -3.14 8.93
C ASP A 132 13.46 -2.74 7.77
N ALA A 133 13.98 -3.71 7.04
CA ALA A 133 14.79 -3.43 5.86
C ALA A 133 13.92 -2.83 4.74
N GLY A 134 12.73 -3.41 4.51
CA GLY A 134 11.76 -2.90 3.54
C GLY A 134 11.32 -1.47 3.86
N LYS A 135 10.97 -1.18 5.11
CA LYS A 135 10.61 0.18 5.55
C LYS A 135 11.74 1.19 5.30
N ARG A 136 12.99 0.83 5.67
CA ARG A 136 14.16 1.72 5.44
C ARG A 136 14.43 1.96 3.97
N GLN A 137 14.36 0.91 3.15
CA GLN A 137 14.56 1.03 1.70
C GLN A 137 13.47 1.90 1.08
N PHE A 138 12.22 1.64 1.41
CA PHE A 138 11.08 2.41 0.92
C PHE A 138 11.19 3.89 1.29
N ALA A 139 11.55 4.21 2.55
CA ALA A 139 11.75 5.58 2.99
C ALA A 139 12.86 6.30 2.19
N LYS A 140 13.97 5.60 1.86
CA LYS A 140 15.03 6.14 1.02
C LYS A 140 14.55 6.44 -0.40
N GLU A 141 13.78 5.54 -1.01
CA GLU A 141 13.22 5.75 -2.35
C GLU A 141 12.17 6.87 -2.37
N LEU A 142 11.34 6.94 -1.34
CA LEU A 142 10.34 8.00 -1.22
C LEU A 142 10.97 9.39 -1.02
N ALA A 143 12.14 9.47 -0.39
CA ALA A 143 12.86 10.72 -0.19
C ALA A 143 13.50 11.28 -1.47
N LYS A 144 13.67 10.47 -2.51
CA LYS A 144 14.18 10.88 -3.82
C LYS A 144 13.11 11.54 -4.71
N ARG A 145 11.85 11.52 -4.27
CA ARG A 145 10.68 12.03 -4.97
C ARG A 145 10.17 13.32 -4.30
#